data_8bb76ca1dc381b33a2308fd646986cdf
#
_entry.id   8bb76ca1dc381b33a2308fd646986cdf
#
_cell.length_a   1.000
_cell.length_b   1.000
_cell.length_c   1.000
_cell.angle_alpha   90.00
_cell.angle_beta   90.00
_cell.angle_gamma   90.00
#
_symmetry.space_group_name_H-M   'P 1'
#
loop_
_entity.id
_entity.type
_entity.pdbx_description
1 polymer ?
#
loop_
_entity_poly.entity_id
_entity_poly.type
_entity_poly.pdbx_seq_one_letter_code
_entity_poly.pdbx_strand_id
1 'polypeptide(L)'
;MPSVSQAVPKTGLVIDHGSHTIRLTRNFDVPRAQIFDAWTQPQQVACWWDAAGEPLAVCEIDLRPGGAFRFVSKGHPEMPFAGIYQEITPPERLIFEALGATGRVMFRESAGKTHMTVEIECRSAEQLEQYLKMGVDVGTARTLDNLVAYVQSRN
;
A
#
# COMPACT_ATOMS: atom_id res chain seq x y z
N MET A 1 -24.56 -12.53 14.86
CA MET A 1 -23.97 -12.45 14.36
C MET A 1 -23.54 -12.25 14.21
N PRO A 2 -23.33 -12.12 14.14
CA PRO A 2 -22.64 -11.73 13.64
C PRO A 2 -22.18 -11.62 13.24
N SER A 3 -22.12 -11.38 13.15
CA SER A 3 -21.41 -11.24 12.52
C SER A 3 -20.93 -11.02 12.21
N VAL A 4 -21.15 -10.64 12.37
CA VAL A 4 -20.40 -10.44 11.87
C VAL A 4 -19.78 -10.46 11.52
N SER A 5 -19.65 -10.42 11.49
CA SER A 5 -18.88 -10.48 10.93
C SER A 5 -18.62 -10.26 10.39
N GLN A 6 -18.77 -10.04 10.28
CA GLN A 6 -18.44 -9.72 9.65
C GLN A 6 -17.90 -9.30 9.12
N ALA A 7 -18.39 -9.63 9.62
CA ALA A 7 -18.17 -8.61 8.66
C ALA A 7 -16.78 -8.13 8.36
N VAL A 8 -15.78 -8.65 8.95
CA VAL A 8 -14.44 -8.27 8.46
C VAL A 8 -14.27 -8.91 7.10
N PRO A 9 -14.12 -8.12 6.05
CA PRO A 9 -13.92 -8.70 4.73
C PRO A 9 -12.70 -9.61 4.75
N LYS A 10 -12.76 -10.72 4.04
CA LYS A 10 -11.62 -11.62 3.93
C LYS A 10 -10.39 -10.91 3.39
N THR A 11 -10.63 -9.87 2.58
CA THR A 11 -9.58 -9.07 1.97
C THR A 11 -9.02 -8.01 2.90
N GLY A 12 -9.64 -7.80 4.07
CA GLY A 12 -9.27 -6.69 4.95
C GLY A 12 -9.50 -5.34 4.28
N LEU A 13 -10.55 -5.21 3.48
CA LEU A 13 -10.86 -3.99 2.75
C LEU A 13 -12.09 -3.31 3.35
N VAL A 14 -11.96 -2.03 3.68
CA VAL A 14 -13.06 -1.20 4.17
C VAL A 14 -13.08 0.10 3.40
N ILE A 15 -14.28 0.50 2.96
CA ILE A 15 -14.48 1.82 2.36
C ILE A 15 -15.17 2.68 3.41
N ASP A 16 -14.47 3.72 3.86
CA ASP A 16 -15.02 4.65 4.86
C ASP A 16 -15.51 5.90 4.15
N HIS A 17 -16.82 5.97 3.91
CA HIS A 17 -17.42 7.10 3.20
C HIS A 17 -17.37 8.39 4.02
N GLY A 18 -17.34 8.29 5.33
CA GLY A 18 -17.29 9.47 6.20
C GLY A 18 -15.98 10.24 6.07
N SER A 19 -14.88 9.54 5.87
CA SER A 19 -13.55 10.15 5.73
C SER A 19 -12.99 10.05 4.32
N HIS A 20 -13.77 9.55 3.35
CA HIS A 20 -13.37 9.36 1.97
C HIS A 20 -12.12 8.48 1.84
N THR A 21 -12.03 7.42 2.66
CA THR A 21 -10.82 6.63 2.79
C THR A 21 -11.06 5.18 2.38
N ILE A 22 -10.10 4.65 1.58
CA ILE A 22 -10.02 3.22 1.29
C ILE A 22 -9.00 2.66 2.26
N ARG A 23 -9.40 1.67 3.09
CA ARG A 23 -8.51 1.09 4.09
C ARG A 23 -8.32 -0.39 3.84
N LEU A 24 -7.08 -0.83 3.80
CA LEU A 24 -6.74 -2.24 3.61
C LEU A 24 -5.81 -2.68 4.73
N THR A 25 -5.96 -3.93 5.16
CA THR A 25 -5.11 -4.49 6.22
C THR A 25 -4.55 -5.83 5.77
N ARG A 26 -3.34 -6.14 6.22
CA ARG A 26 -2.68 -7.42 5.97
C ARG A 26 -1.84 -7.80 7.19
N ASN A 27 -1.69 -9.09 7.42
CA ASN A 27 -0.90 -9.62 8.53
C ASN A 27 0.31 -10.39 8.00
N PHE A 28 1.43 -10.27 8.72
CA PHE A 28 2.68 -10.92 8.33
C PHE A 28 3.27 -11.61 9.56
N ASP A 29 3.89 -12.77 9.35
CA ASP A 29 4.54 -13.53 10.43
C ASP A 29 6.02 -13.15 10.58
N VAL A 30 6.33 -11.88 10.38
CA VAL A 30 7.70 -11.35 10.48
C VAL A 30 7.66 -9.99 11.18
N PRO A 31 8.82 -9.53 11.72
CA PRO A 31 8.88 -8.21 12.36
C PRO A 31 8.61 -7.08 11.38
N ARG A 32 8.09 -5.98 11.88
CA ARG A 32 7.72 -4.82 11.04
C ARG A 32 8.90 -4.19 10.32
N ALA A 33 10.11 -4.28 10.87
CA ALA A 33 11.29 -3.73 10.19
C ALA A 33 11.46 -4.37 8.81
N GLN A 34 11.18 -5.66 8.69
CA GLN A 34 11.29 -6.37 7.43
C GLN A 34 10.25 -5.88 6.42
N ILE A 35 9.02 -5.60 6.89
CA ILE A 35 7.97 -5.09 6.02
C ILE A 35 8.28 -3.64 5.63
N PHE A 36 8.77 -2.84 6.56
CA PHE A 36 9.16 -1.47 6.26
C PHE A 36 10.22 -1.43 5.15
N ASP A 37 11.20 -2.32 5.23
CA ASP A 37 12.24 -2.43 4.18
C ASP A 37 11.62 -2.80 2.84
N ALA A 38 10.64 -3.72 2.84
CA ALA A 38 9.97 -4.13 1.60
C ALA A 38 9.26 -2.95 0.93
N TRP A 39 8.81 -1.98 1.69
CA TRP A 39 8.15 -0.77 1.18
C TRP A 39 9.11 0.32 0.74
N THR A 40 10.38 0.28 1.18
CA THR A 40 11.27 1.42 1.02
C THR A 40 12.53 1.12 0.21
N GLN A 41 12.87 -0.15 0.01
CA GLN A 41 14.02 -0.52 -0.80
C GLN A 41 13.57 -0.71 -2.25
N PRO A 42 14.14 0.07 -3.21
CA PRO A 42 13.67 0.02 -4.60
C PRO A 42 13.66 -1.38 -5.21
N GLN A 43 14.71 -2.18 -4.94
CA GLN A 43 14.79 -3.52 -5.48
C GLN A 43 13.73 -4.45 -4.90
N GLN A 44 13.22 -4.15 -3.71
CA GLN A 44 12.15 -4.94 -3.11
C GLN A 44 10.79 -4.48 -3.63
N VAL A 45 10.52 -3.17 -3.64
CA VAL A 45 9.28 -2.63 -4.18
C VAL A 45 9.06 -3.11 -5.62
N ALA A 46 10.11 -3.13 -6.41
CA ALA A 46 10.04 -3.56 -7.80
C ALA A 46 9.51 -4.98 -7.97
N CYS A 47 9.62 -5.82 -6.94
CA CYS A 47 9.19 -7.22 -7.01
C CYS A 47 7.70 -7.43 -6.77
N TRP A 48 7.02 -6.53 -6.06
CA TRP A 48 5.64 -6.79 -5.67
C TRP A 48 4.65 -5.68 -6.03
N TRP A 49 5.12 -4.50 -6.41
CA TRP A 49 4.25 -3.35 -6.60
C TRP A 49 3.22 -3.51 -7.72
N ASP A 50 3.61 -4.09 -8.84
CA ASP A 50 2.70 -4.23 -9.98
C ASP A 50 1.59 -5.24 -9.68
N ALA A 51 0.34 -4.82 -9.84
CA ALA A 51 -0.81 -5.67 -9.52
C ALA A 51 -0.82 -6.98 -10.31
N ALA A 52 -0.27 -6.98 -11.53
CA ALA A 52 -0.18 -8.18 -12.35
C ALA A 52 0.98 -9.10 -11.91
N GLY A 53 1.80 -8.66 -10.96
CA GLY A 53 2.87 -9.48 -10.40
C GLY A 53 4.18 -9.44 -11.17
N GLU A 54 4.30 -8.55 -12.15
CA GLU A 54 5.54 -8.42 -12.92
C GLU A 54 6.49 -7.44 -12.23
N PRO A 55 7.82 -7.65 -12.37
CA PRO A 55 8.77 -6.67 -11.85
C PRO A 55 8.57 -5.31 -12.51
N LEU A 56 8.79 -4.25 -11.76
CA LEU A 56 8.68 -2.90 -12.31
C LEU A 56 9.80 -2.64 -13.32
N ALA A 57 9.48 -1.85 -14.36
CA ALA A 57 10.48 -1.39 -15.31
C ALA A 57 11.39 -0.33 -14.68
N VAL A 58 10.82 0.54 -13.83
CA VAL A 58 11.54 1.59 -13.12
C VAL A 58 11.04 1.63 -11.69
N CYS A 59 11.96 1.75 -10.74
CA CYS A 59 11.60 1.96 -9.34
C CYS A 59 12.64 2.89 -8.73
N GLU A 60 12.25 4.14 -8.51
CA GLU A 60 13.11 5.18 -7.98
C GLU A 60 12.54 5.68 -6.67
N ILE A 61 13.36 5.74 -5.63
CA ILE A 61 12.93 6.16 -4.31
C ILE A 61 13.98 7.10 -3.71
N ASP A 62 13.58 8.33 -3.40
CA ASP A 62 14.38 9.27 -2.61
C ASP A 62 13.77 9.26 -1.21
N LEU A 63 14.30 8.42 -0.32
CA LEU A 63 13.68 8.10 0.95
C LEU A 63 13.98 9.16 2.01
N ARG A 64 13.28 10.27 1.91
CA ARG A 64 13.34 11.37 2.89
C ARG A 64 12.07 12.20 2.79
N PRO A 65 11.68 12.90 3.85
CA PRO A 65 10.54 13.83 3.75
C PRO A 65 10.80 14.85 2.63
N GLY A 66 9.82 15.01 1.75
CA GLY A 66 9.95 15.85 0.57
C GLY A 66 10.61 15.15 -0.61
N GLY A 67 11.15 13.94 -0.43
CA GLY A 67 11.73 13.17 -1.52
C GLY A 67 10.67 12.55 -2.41
N ALA A 68 11.02 12.34 -3.68
CA ALA A 68 10.08 11.81 -4.67
C ALA A 68 10.29 10.30 -4.86
N PHE A 69 9.22 9.64 -5.27
CA PHE A 69 9.32 8.25 -5.74
C PHE A 69 8.62 8.13 -7.08
N ARG A 70 9.03 7.14 -7.88
CA ARG A 70 8.47 6.90 -9.20
C ARG A 70 8.55 5.42 -9.54
N PHE A 71 7.39 4.81 -9.76
CA PHE A 71 7.27 3.40 -10.10
C PHE A 71 6.64 3.26 -11.48
N VAL A 72 7.27 2.51 -12.37
CA VAL A 72 6.77 2.32 -13.73
C VAL A 72 6.57 0.83 -13.99
N SER A 73 5.33 0.44 -14.28
CA SER A 73 5.01 -0.93 -14.66
C SER A 73 5.34 -1.17 -16.13
N LYS A 74 5.83 -2.36 -16.45
CA LYS A 74 6.15 -2.72 -17.83
C LYS A 74 4.91 -2.71 -18.73
N GLY A 75 3.76 -3.09 -18.16
CA GLY A 75 2.52 -3.12 -18.91
C GLY A 75 1.89 -1.76 -19.17
N HIS A 76 2.29 -0.74 -18.40
CA HIS A 76 1.70 0.60 -18.48
C HIS A 76 2.77 1.66 -18.34
N PRO A 77 3.74 1.72 -19.27
CA PRO A 77 4.85 2.68 -19.14
C PRO A 77 4.40 4.14 -19.23
N GLU A 78 3.23 4.39 -19.81
CA GLU A 78 2.67 5.74 -19.96
C GLU A 78 1.96 6.23 -18.68
N MET A 79 1.81 5.38 -17.68
CA MET A 79 1.10 5.71 -16.44
C MET A 79 1.96 5.43 -15.21
N PRO A 80 3.02 6.22 -14.99
CA PRO A 80 3.86 6.02 -13.82
C PRO A 80 3.10 6.36 -12.55
N PHE A 81 3.37 5.61 -11.49
CA PHE A 81 2.87 5.95 -10.16
C PHE A 81 3.98 6.76 -9.47
N ALA A 82 3.72 8.02 -9.21
CA ALA A 82 4.72 8.92 -8.65
C ALA A 82 4.12 9.76 -7.54
N GLY A 83 4.96 10.13 -6.57
CA GLY A 83 4.50 10.94 -5.47
C GLY A 83 5.66 11.50 -4.65
N ILE A 84 5.30 12.08 -3.51
CA ILE A 84 6.25 12.74 -2.60
C ILE A 84 6.03 12.18 -1.20
N TYR A 85 7.10 11.81 -0.52
CA TYR A 85 7.03 11.40 0.88
C TYR A 85 6.79 12.61 1.76
N GLN A 86 5.88 12.49 2.71
CA GLN A 86 5.58 13.52 3.70
C GLN A 86 6.16 13.17 5.06
N GLU A 87 6.08 11.88 5.42
CA GLU A 87 6.62 11.41 6.70
C GLU A 87 7.25 10.03 6.51
N ILE A 88 8.42 9.84 7.10
CA ILE A 88 9.10 8.55 7.12
C ILE A 88 9.53 8.30 8.55
N THR A 89 8.86 7.38 9.23
CA THR A 89 9.12 7.05 10.63
C THR A 89 9.39 5.54 10.74
N PRO A 90 10.64 5.12 10.50
CA PRO A 90 10.97 3.67 10.54
C PRO A 90 10.88 3.13 11.96
N PRO A 91 10.42 1.92 12.14
CA PRO A 91 9.72 1.06 11.19
C PRO A 91 8.19 1.15 11.34
N GLU A 92 7.68 2.28 11.78
CA GLU A 92 6.29 2.44 12.21
C GLU A 92 5.36 2.94 11.11
N ARG A 93 5.81 3.89 10.26
CA ARG A 93 4.86 4.61 9.41
C ARG A 93 5.52 5.26 8.22
N LEU A 94 4.78 5.27 7.10
CA LEU A 94 5.08 6.06 5.91
C LEU A 94 3.84 6.86 5.57
N ILE A 95 4.01 8.15 5.23
CA ILE A 95 2.92 8.97 4.70
C ILE A 95 3.44 9.63 3.43
N PHE A 96 2.65 9.55 2.36
CA PHE A 96 3.03 10.13 1.08
C PHE A 96 1.80 10.68 0.36
N GLU A 97 2.05 11.52 -0.62
CA GLU A 97 1.01 12.07 -1.48
C GLU A 97 1.25 11.60 -2.90
N ALA A 98 0.20 11.10 -3.55
CA ALA A 98 0.26 10.66 -4.94
C ALA A 98 -1.11 10.75 -5.56
N LEU A 99 -1.18 11.17 -6.82
CA LEU A 99 -2.43 11.22 -7.61
C LEU A 99 -3.55 12.00 -6.89
N GLY A 100 -3.18 13.00 -6.13
CA GLY A 100 -4.15 13.84 -5.43
C GLY A 100 -4.73 13.24 -4.15
N ALA A 101 -4.19 12.14 -3.67
CA ALA A 101 -4.64 11.50 -2.44
C ALA A 101 -3.47 11.33 -1.49
N THR A 102 -3.78 11.12 -0.21
CA THR A 102 -2.77 10.84 0.81
C THR A 102 -2.74 9.35 1.10
N GLY A 103 -1.55 8.76 0.97
CA GLY A 103 -1.33 7.36 1.33
C GLY A 103 -0.67 7.28 2.69
N ARG A 104 -1.18 6.39 3.55
CA ARG A 104 -0.56 6.10 4.85
C ARG A 104 -0.38 4.62 4.98
N VAL A 105 0.83 4.23 5.40
CA VAL A 105 1.13 2.83 5.66
C VAL A 105 1.63 2.75 7.10
N MET A 106 0.94 1.98 7.92
CA MET A 106 1.25 1.87 9.34
C MET A 106 1.52 0.42 9.70
N PHE A 107 2.55 0.22 10.51
CA PHE A 107 3.00 -1.12 10.89
C PHE A 107 2.98 -1.24 12.40
N ARG A 108 2.18 -2.19 12.90
CA ARG A 108 2.12 -2.48 14.33
C ARG A 108 2.62 -3.90 14.56
N GLU A 109 3.56 -4.04 15.46
CA GLU A 109 4.17 -5.34 15.74
C GLU A 109 3.74 -5.86 17.10
N SER A 110 3.48 -7.17 17.15
CA SER A 110 3.18 -7.86 18.40
C SER A 110 3.70 -9.29 18.28
N ALA A 111 4.52 -9.71 19.23
CA ALA A 111 5.08 -11.07 19.28
C ALA A 111 5.80 -11.48 17.98
N GLY A 112 6.54 -10.54 17.38
CA GLY A 112 7.31 -10.80 16.16
C GLY A 112 6.47 -10.84 14.89
N LYS A 113 5.19 -10.50 14.97
CA LYS A 113 4.28 -10.46 13.82
C LYS A 113 3.81 -9.04 13.58
N THR A 114 3.49 -8.73 12.34
CA THR A 114 3.13 -7.37 11.94
C THR A 114 1.70 -7.31 11.44
N HIS A 115 0.97 -6.32 11.94
CA HIS A 115 -0.32 -5.91 11.40
C HIS A 115 -0.12 -4.62 10.62
N MET A 116 -0.34 -4.66 9.31
CA MET A 116 -0.16 -3.50 8.43
C MET A 116 -1.50 -2.92 8.05
N THR A 117 -1.62 -1.60 8.13
CA THR A 117 -2.79 -0.86 7.66
C THR A 117 -2.35 0.09 6.55
N VAL A 118 -3.03 0.04 5.42
CA VAL A 118 -2.81 0.97 4.31
C VAL A 118 -4.07 1.79 4.13
N GLU A 119 -3.93 3.11 4.12
CA GLU A 119 -5.05 4.02 3.92
C GLU A 119 -4.78 4.89 2.71
N ILE A 120 -5.81 5.04 1.87
CA ILE A 120 -5.80 5.98 0.74
C ILE A 120 -6.91 6.97 1.05
N GLU A 121 -6.51 8.15 1.52
CA GLU A 121 -7.47 9.19 1.86
C GLU A 121 -7.66 10.12 0.66
N CYS A 122 -8.88 10.12 0.12
CA CYS A 122 -9.26 10.99 -0.97
C CYS A 122 -9.66 12.36 -0.42
N ARG A 123 -9.65 13.37 -1.28
CA ARG A 123 -9.97 14.75 -0.88
C ARG A 123 -11.46 15.01 -0.81
N SER A 124 -12.27 14.16 -1.46
CA SER A 124 -13.71 14.36 -1.54
C SER A 124 -14.41 13.04 -1.80
N ALA A 125 -15.72 13.03 -1.58
CA ALA A 125 -16.56 11.89 -1.92
C ALA A 125 -16.51 11.59 -3.41
N GLU A 126 -16.43 12.63 -4.24
CA GLU A 126 -16.35 12.48 -5.69
C GLU A 126 -15.07 11.78 -6.12
N GLN A 127 -13.94 12.16 -5.51
CA GLN A 127 -12.66 11.52 -5.82
C GLN A 127 -12.68 10.06 -5.39
N LEU A 128 -13.26 9.76 -4.23
CA LEU A 128 -13.40 8.38 -3.77
C LEU A 128 -14.20 7.56 -4.78
N GLU A 129 -15.33 8.09 -5.24
CA GLU A 129 -16.14 7.38 -6.23
C GLU A 129 -15.37 7.12 -7.52
N GLN A 130 -14.61 8.10 -7.99
CA GLN A 130 -13.79 7.93 -9.18
C GLN A 130 -12.74 6.84 -8.99
N TYR A 131 -12.08 6.82 -7.84
CA TYR A 131 -11.09 5.80 -7.54
C TYR A 131 -11.71 4.41 -7.50
N LEU A 132 -12.90 4.29 -6.92
CA LEU A 132 -13.59 2.99 -6.87
C LEU A 132 -14.00 2.53 -8.28
N LYS A 133 -14.44 3.46 -9.13
CA LYS A 133 -14.78 3.13 -10.53
C LYS A 133 -13.55 2.70 -11.31
N MET A 134 -12.39 3.26 -11.00
CA MET A 134 -11.13 2.89 -11.65
C MET A 134 -10.55 1.60 -11.10
N GLY A 135 -11.14 1.04 -10.04
CA GLY A 135 -10.65 -0.19 -9.45
C GLY A 135 -9.44 -0.02 -8.56
N VAL A 136 -9.22 1.18 -8.00
CA VAL A 136 -8.06 1.44 -7.14
C VAL A 136 -8.06 0.52 -5.93
N ASP A 137 -9.24 0.26 -5.34
CA ASP A 137 -9.37 -0.64 -4.21
C ASP A 137 -8.98 -2.08 -4.58
N VAL A 138 -9.48 -2.57 -5.72
CA VAL A 138 -9.19 -3.93 -6.19
C VAL A 138 -7.73 -4.07 -6.57
N GLY A 139 -7.19 -3.09 -7.29
CA GLY A 139 -5.80 -3.11 -7.71
C GLY A 139 -4.85 -3.06 -6.52
N THR A 140 -5.14 -2.20 -5.54
CA THR A 140 -4.33 -2.10 -4.33
C THR A 140 -4.38 -3.41 -3.54
N ALA A 141 -5.55 -4.04 -3.44
CA ALA A 141 -5.68 -5.32 -2.76
C ALA A 141 -4.78 -6.38 -3.40
N ARG A 142 -4.73 -6.44 -4.73
CA ARG A 142 -3.86 -7.37 -5.45
C ARG A 142 -2.38 -7.07 -5.19
N THR A 143 -2.01 -5.80 -5.21
CA THR A 143 -0.65 -5.37 -4.92
C THR A 143 -0.23 -5.82 -3.52
N LEU A 144 -1.10 -5.65 -2.52
CA LEU A 144 -0.79 -6.05 -1.16
C LEU A 144 -0.74 -7.57 -1.01
N ASP A 145 -1.56 -8.31 -1.77
CA ASP A 145 -1.45 -9.77 -1.79
C ASP A 145 -0.10 -10.20 -2.37
N ASN A 146 0.40 -9.50 -3.38
CA ASN A 146 1.74 -9.74 -3.92
C ASN A 146 2.80 -9.49 -2.87
N LEU A 147 2.63 -8.44 -2.05
CA LEU A 147 3.56 -8.15 -0.96
C LEU A 147 3.58 -9.30 0.06
N VAL A 148 2.42 -9.81 0.43
CA VAL A 148 2.33 -10.94 1.36
C VAL A 148 3.09 -12.14 0.80
N ALA A 149 2.85 -12.48 -0.48
CA ALA A 149 3.52 -13.60 -1.13
C ALA A 149 5.03 -13.37 -1.22
N TYR A 150 5.45 -12.15 -1.53
CA TYR A 150 6.86 -11.79 -1.60
C TYR A 150 7.55 -11.99 -0.25
N VAL A 151 6.95 -11.51 0.82
CA VAL A 151 7.53 -11.65 2.17
C VAL A 151 7.60 -13.11 2.58
N GLN A 152 6.54 -13.89 2.30
CA GLN A 152 6.53 -15.31 2.62
C GLN A 152 7.61 -16.07 1.87
N SER A 153 7.88 -15.72 0.62
CA SER A 153 8.88 -16.41 -0.20
C SER A 153 10.31 -16.15 0.29
N ARG A 154 10.53 -15.11 1.08
CA ARG A 154 11.85 -14.75 1.60
C ARG A 154 12.14 -15.37 2.98
N ASN A 155 11.17 -16.06 3.57
CA ASN A 155 11.29 -16.60 4.92
C ASN A 155 11.06 -18.12 4.99
#